data_3d9b5d290efa8827fd6006008baddb04
#
_entry.id   3d9b5d290efa8827fd6006008baddb04
#
_cell.length_a   1.000
_cell.length_b   1.000
_cell.length_c   1.000
_cell.angle_alpha   90.00
_cell.angle_beta   90.00
_cell.angle_gamma   90.00
#
_symmetry.space_group_name_H-M   'P 1'
#
loop_
_entity.id
_entity.type
_entity.pdbx_description
1 polymer ?
#
loop_
_entity_poly.entity_id
_entity_poly.type
_entity_poly.pdbx_seq_one_letter_code
_entity_poly.pdbx_strand_id
1 'polypeptide(L)'
;MTQSRVRAAELVGRGWLNTGGRRLDLERLRGKVVVLDFWTFCCINCLHVLDELRPLEERYGDALVIVGVHSPKFDHERDPDALAAAVERYGVDHPVLDDPDLTTWDAYAARAWPTLVVIDPEGYVVSTMAGEGHREALDAVIGDLVRDHTAKGTLDPEGTPYVADPPAETALRFPGKALALPGGDLLVTDSARHRLVRLAGIEPAAASAVAGVIGTGERGRADGAEAQFNEPQGLALLPAEVAERVGYDVVVADTVNHLLRGVRLADGTVTTVAGTGAQWRSDTGAEAALDVDLSSPWDVAWFDGAVIVAMAGIHQLWRFDPVAGTAGPWAGTTVESLKDGPLAEVWMAQPSGLAADGDRLWLVDAETSALRCVEDGRMRTVVGQGLFDFGHVDGPAADALMQHPLGVGVLPDGAVAVADTYNGAVRRYDPATGAVTTLASGLAEPSDVIVAGGRVVVVESAAHRLVAPDLAEAAVDGGHHRVTRKRTAVAPGRLSLEVLFTPAAGQKLDHSFGSPIAVTVSADPPQLLASGAGRGEALVREIELADGVAGGVLQVVAQAATCDAEAEHPACHLTRQDWGVPVDVVADGARALRLVLRS
;
A
#
# COMPACT_ATOMS: atom_id res chain seq x y z
N MET A 1 -14.06 -17.29 -35.76
CA MET A 1 -13.21 -18.19 -34.96
C MET A 1 -13.82 -18.19 -33.56
N THR A 2 -14.31 -19.32 -33.06
CA THR A 2 -14.79 -19.45 -31.67
C THR A 2 -13.58 -19.27 -30.77
N GLN A 3 -13.52 -18.13 -30.07
CA GLN A 3 -12.54 -17.97 -28.96
C GLN A 3 -12.72 -19.15 -28.01
N SER A 4 -11.64 -19.81 -27.70
CA SER A 4 -11.62 -20.90 -26.71
C SER A 4 -11.95 -20.30 -25.34
N ARG A 5 -13.16 -20.57 -24.84
CA ARG A 5 -13.60 -20.12 -23.50
C ARG A 5 -12.86 -20.95 -22.44
N VAL A 6 -12.22 -20.30 -21.50
CA VAL A 6 -11.49 -20.94 -20.39
C VAL A 6 -12.41 -21.05 -19.20
N ARG A 7 -12.65 -22.28 -18.72
CA ARG A 7 -13.41 -22.53 -17.50
C ARG A 7 -12.62 -22.01 -16.30
N ALA A 8 -13.26 -21.26 -15.42
CA ALA A 8 -12.68 -20.81 -14.17
C ALA A 8 -12.32 -22.01 -13.28
N ALA A 9 -11.14 -21.99 -12.68
CA ALA A 9 -10.69 -22.98 -11.73
C ALA A 9 -11.45 -22.82 -10.40
N GLU A 10 -11.63 -23.93 -9.66
CA GLU A 10 -12.35 -23.89 -8.38
C GLU A 10 -11.55 -23.14 -7.30
N LEU A 11 -12.26 -22.54 -6.34
CA LEU A 11 -11.71 -21.76 -5.25
C LEU A 11 -11.26 -22.70 -4.11
N VAL A 12 -9.97 -22.76 -3.87
CA VAL A 12 -9.35 -23.64 -2.87
C VAL A 12 -8.52 -22.79 -1.89
N GLY A 13 -8.83 -22.90 -0.62
CA GLY A 13 -8.13 -22.20 0.46
C GLY A 13 -8.42 -22.81 1.82
N ARG A 14 -7.82 -22.27 2.88
CA ARG A 14 -7.94 -22.75 4.25
C ARG A 14 -9.32 -22.47 4.84
N GLY A 15 -9.89 -21.29 4.56
CA GLY A 15 -11.14 -20.84 5.17
C GLY A 15 -11.80 -19.69 4.41
N TRP A 16 -12.92 -19.22 4.95
CA TRP A 16 -13.71 -18.13 4.42
C TRP A 16 -14.09 -17.14 5.52
N LEU A 17 -13.98 -15.87 5.23
CA LEU A 17 -14.50 -14.76 6.04
C LEU A 17 -15.71 -14.13 5.33
N ASN A 18 -16.54 -13.40 6.07
CA ASN A 18 -17.72 -12.71 5.55
C ASN A 18 -18.73 -13.61 4.82
N THR A 19 -18.86 -14.87 5.23
CA THR A 19 -19.78 -15.83 4.62
C THR A 19 -20.74 -16.45 5.62
N GLY A 20 -20.70 -16.05 6.90
CA GLY A 20 -21.44 -16.70 7.98
C GLY A 20 -21.06 -18.17 8.16
N GLY A 21 -19.77 -18.50 8.00
CA GLY A 21 -19.22 -19.85 8.14
C GLY A 21 -19.50 -20.78 6.94
N ARG A 22 -20.07 -20.29 5.85
CA ARG A 22 -20.34 -21.09 4.66
C ARG A 22 -19.12 -21.14 3.74
N ARG A 23 -18.83 -22.30 3.19
CA ARG A 23 -17.87 -22.44 2.10
C ARG A 23 -18.56 -22.08 0.78
N LEU A 24 -17.93 -21.24 -0.02
CA LEU A 24 -18.37 -20.90 -1.37
C LEU A 24 -17.59 -21.74 -2.39
N ASP A 25 -18.23 -22.00 -3.50
CA ASP A 25 -17.65 -22.61 -4.71
C ASP A 25 -18.24 -21.93 -5.96
N LEU A 26 -17.56 -22.05 -7.08
CA LEU A 26 -18.01 -21.43 -8.32
C LEU A 26 -19.30 -22.04 -8.90
N GLU A 27 -19.68 -23.26 -8.50
CA GLU A 27 -20.94 -23.86 -8.90
C GLU A 27 -22.12 -23.12 -8.26
N ARG A 28 -22.01 -22.77 -6.97
CA ARG A 28 -23.03 -21.98 -6.24
C ARG A 28 -23.09 -20.52 -6.69
N LEU A 29 -22.02 -20.00 -7.26
CA LEU A 29 -21.95 -18.64 -7.81
C LEU A 29 -22.40 -18.56 -9.27
N ARG A 30 -22.91 -19.66 -9.85
CA ARG A 30 -23.53 -19.61 -11.18
C ARG A 30 -24.71 -18.65 -11.20
N GLY A 31 -24.84 -17.94 -12.32
CA GLY A 31 -25.83 -16.89 -12.46
C GLY A 31 -25.32 -15.50 -12.02
N LYS A 32 -24.18 -15.42 -11.36
CA LYS A 32 -23.54 -14.15 -10.94
C LYS A 32 -22.37 -13.80 -11.86
N VAL A 33 -22.12 -12.51 -12.07
CA VAL A 33 -20.80 -12.04 -12.48
C VAL A 33 -19.92 -12.16 -11.25
N VAL A 34 -18.77 -12.84 -11.35
CA VAL A 34 -17.83 -12.97 -10.23
C VAL A 34 -16.55 -12.24 -10.56
N VAL A 35 -16.07 -11.42 -9.62
CA VAL A 35 -14.74 -10.81 -9.67
C VAL A 35 -13.90 -11.40 -8.55
N LEU A 36 -12.81 -12.06 -8.90
CA LEU A 36 -11.79 -12.47 -7.92
C LEU A 36 -10.79 -11.34 -7.80
N ASP A 37 -10.59 -10.87 -6.57
CA ASP A 37 -9.56 -9.91 -6.21
C ASP A 37 -8.44 -10.64 -5.46
N PHE A 38 -7.31 -10.87 -6.14
CA PHE A 38 -6.11 -11.42 -5.52
C PHE A 38 -5.34 -10.33 -4.82
N TRP A 39 -5.46 -10.26 -3.51
CA TRP A 39 -4.95 -9.19 -2.68
C TRP A 39 -4.12 -9.68 -1.49
N THR A 40 -3.41 -8.76 -0.85
CA THR A 40 -2.74 -8.94 0.43
C THR A 40 -2.81 -7.65 1.22
N PHE A 41 -2.94 -7.72 2.54
CA PHE A 41 -3.26 -6.51 3.31
C PHE A 41 -2.05 -5.60 3.61
N CYS A 42 -0.83 -6.01 3.30
CA CYS A 42 0.34 -5.13 3.35
C CYS A 42 0.41 -4.15 2.17
N CYS A 43 -0.23 -4.48 1.05
CA CYS A 43 -0.01 -3.82 -0.24
C CYS A 43 -0.96 -2.63 -0.41
N ILE A 44 -0.42 -1.41 -0.45
CA ILE A 44 -1.23 -0.18 -0.63
C ILE A 44 -2.03 -0.19 -1.93
N ASN A 45 -1.49 -0.73 -3.02
CA ASN A 45 -2.19 -0.81 -4.30
C ASN A 45 -3.41 -1.76 -4.22
N CYS A 46 -3.36 -2.79 -3.37
CA CYS A 46 -4.51 -3.65 -3.09
C CYS A 46 -5.60 -2.89 -2.33
N LEU A 47 -5.20 -2.04 -1.38
CA LEU A 47 -6.15 -1.18 -0.64
C LEU A 47 -6.82 -0.16 -1.58
N HIS A 48 -6.11 0.38 -2.56
CA HIS A 48 -6.71 1.22 -3.61
C HIS A 48 -7.76 0.46 -4.42
N VAL A 49 -7.49 -0.81 -4.75
CA VAL A 49 -8.46 -1.64 -5.49
C VAL A 49 -9.70 -1.92 -4.67
N LEU A 50 -9.60 -2.14 -3.35
CA LEU A 50 -10.79 -2.26 -2.50
C LEU A 50 -11.72 -1.04 -2.64
N ASP A 51 -11.16 0.18 -2.67
CA ASP A 51 -11.97 1.40 -2.87
C ASP A 51 -12.49 1.55 -4.31
N GLU A 52 -11.77 1.04 -5.31
CA GLU A 52 -12.26 0.99 -6.69
C GLU A 52 -13.45 0.03 -6.85
N LEU A 53 -13.49 -1.05 -6.05
CA LEU A 53 -14.52 -2.08 -6.10
C LEU A 53 -15.84 -1.67 -5.41
N ARG A 54 -15.80 -0.90 -4.31
CA ARG A 54 -16.98 -0.49 -3.53
C ARG A 54 -18.11 0.11 -4.38
N PRO A 55 -17.87 1.09 -5.28
CA PRO A 55 -18.93 1.63 -6.12
C PRO A 55 -19.50 0.64 -7.13
N LEU A 56 -18.75 -0.40 -7.50
CA LEU A 56 -19.23 -1.47 -8.37
C LEU A 56 -20.16 -2.42 -7.61
N GLU A 57 -19.82 -2.76 -6.36
CA GLU A 57 -20.68 -3.53 -5.45
C GLU A 57 -22.01 -2.82 -5.24
N GLU A 58 -21.98 -1.52 -4.93
CA GLU A 58 -23.20 -0.72 -4.77
C GLU A 58 -24.04 -0.66 -6.06
N ARG A 59 -23.38 -0.51 -7.23
CA ARG A 59 -24.06 -0.35 -8.51
C ARG A 59 -24.73 -1.62 -9.00
N TYR A 60 -24.07 -2.76 -8.88
CA TYR A 60 -24.54 -4.02 -9.46
C TYR A 60 -25.28 -4.91 -8.45
N GLY A 61 -25.13 -4.64 -7.15
CA GLY A 61 -25.82 -5.39 -6.09
C GLY A 61 -25.66 -6.89 -6.25
N ASP A 62 -26.73 -7.63 -6.08
CA ASP A 62 -26.72 -9.10 -6.10
C ASP A 62 -26.36 -9.72 -7.47
N ALA A 63 -26.26 -8.96 -8.55
CA ALA A 63 -25.81 -9.44 -9.86
C ALA A 63 -24.27 -9.65 -9.91
N LEU A 64 -23.53 -8.97 -9.01
CA LEU A 64 -22.09 -9.05 -8.87
C LEU A 64 -21.71 -9.70 -7.54
N VAL A 65 -20.77 -10.62 -7.57
CA VAL A 65 -20.11 -11.12 -6.36
C VAL A 65 -18.62 -10.89 -6.49
N ILE A 66 -18.07 -10.06 -5.60
CA ILE A 66 -16.62 -9.96 -5.44
C ILE A 66 -16.19 -11.04 -4.42
N VAL A 67 -15.06 -11.67 -4.69
CA VAL A 67 -14.39 -12.60 -3.78
C VAL A 67 -12.97 -12.14 -3.63
N GLY A 68 -12.64 -11.61 -2.46
CA GLY A 68 -11.25 -11.35 -2.08
C GLY A 68 -10.51 -12.67 -1.92
N VAL A 69 -9.45 -12.90 -2.69
CA VAL A 69 -8.56 -14.05 -2.52
C VAL A 69 -7.30 -13.55 -1.83
N HIS A 70 -7.26 -13.67 -0.51
CA HIS A 70 -6.12 -13.22 0.25
C HIS A 70 -4.93 -14.17 0.06
N SER A 71 -3.90 -13.67 -0.58
CA SER A 71 -2.69 -14.40 -0.97
C SER A 71 -1.48 -13.73 -0.31
N PRO A 72 -0.96 -14.27 0.81
CA PRO A 72 0.01 -13.58 1.67
C PRO A 72 1.36 -13.34 1.00
N LYS A 73 1.96 -12.18 1.27
CA LYS A 73 3.32 -11.79 0.88
C LYS A 73 4.31 -11.99 2.02
N PHE A 74 3.91 -11.60 3.23
CA PHE A 74 4.70 -11.76 4.46
C PHE A 74 4.25 -12.96 5.28
N ASP A 75 5.10 -13.40 6.21
CA ASP A 75 4.78 -14.56 7.05
C ASP A 75 3.62 -14.28 8.01
N HIS A 76 3.57 -13.08 8.59
CA HIS A 76 2.48 -12.63 9.47
C HIS A 76 1.11 -12.70 8.77
N GLU A 77 1.06 -12.43 7.48
CA GLU A 77 -0.20 -12.46 6.71
C GLU A 77 -0.79 -13.88 6.55
N ARG A 78 -0.03 -14.92 6.88
CA ARG A 78 -0.52 -16.31 6.92
C ARG A 78 -1.35 -16.61 8.16
N ASP A 79 -1.31 -15.74 9.17
CA ASP A 79 -2.11 -15.89 10.38
C ASP A 79 -3.59 -15.58 10.08
N PRO A 80 -4.52 -16.52 10.36
CA PRO A 80 -5.94 -16.30 10.11
C PRO A 80 -6.55 -15.18 10.98
N ASP A 81 -6.02 -14.95 12.19
CA ASP A 81 -6.49 -13.89 13.06
C ASP A 81 -6.01 -12.51 12.55
N ALA A 82 -4.80 -12.43 11.99
CA ALA A 82 -4.31 -11.23 11.34
C ALA A 82 -5.12 -10.90 10.07
N LEU A 83 -5.47 -11.91 9.27
CA LEU A 83 -6.35 -11.72 8.11
C LEU A 83 -7.74 -11.23 8.54
N ALA A 84 -8.34 -11.84 9.59
CA ALA A 84 -9.64 -11.39 10.10
C ALA A 84 -9.60 -9.95 10.60
N ALA A 85 -8.53 -9.55 11.31
CA ALA A 85 -8.29 -8.18 11.74
C ALA A 85 -8.15 -7.22 10.54
N ALA A 86 -7.47 -7.61 9.48
CA ALA A 86 -7.31 -6.80 8.27
C ALA A 86 -8.64 -6.62 7.53
N VAL A 87 -9.44 -7.69 7.37
CA VAL A 87 -10.78 -7.62 6.77
C VAL A 87 -11.69 -6.65 7.54
N GLU A 88 -11.64 -6.67 8.88
CA GLU A 88 -12.37 -5.71 9.72
C GLU A 88 -11.80 -4.30 9.59
N ARG A 89 -10.47 -4.13 9.64
CA ARG A 89 -9.76 -2.83 9.56
C ARG A 89 -10.13 -2.05 8.32
N TYR A 90 -10.09 -2.71 7.18
CA TYR A 90 -10.32 -2.08 5.87
C TYR A 90 -11.78 -2.13 5.44
N GLY A 91 -12.69 -2.65 6.29
CA GLY A 91 -14.12 -2.75 6.01
C GLY A 91 -14.38 -3.46 4.69
N VAL A 92 -13.85 -4.67 4.54
CA VAL A 92 -14.07 -5.48 3.33
C VAL A 92 -15.49 -6.05 3.39
N ASP A 93 -16.35 -5.59 2.47
CA ASP A 93 -17.80 -5.88 2.46
C ASP A 93 -18.17 -7.02 1.49
N HIS A 94 -17.25 -7.92 1.21
CA HIS A 94 -17.47 -9.10 0.36
C HIS A 94 -16.84 -10.36 0.98
N PRO A 95 -17.19 -11.56 0.50
CA PRO A 95 -16.56 -12.80 0.90
C PRO A 95 -15.04 -12.80 0.68
N VAL A 96 -14.28 -13.32 1.64
CA VAL A 96 -12.83 -13.46 1.52
C VAL A 96 -12.42 -14.92 1.68
N LEU A 97 -11.68 -15.43 0.69
CA LEU A 97 -11.01 -16.72 0.72
C LEU A 97 -9.59 -16.54 1.29
N ASP A 98 -9.28 -17.33 2.29
CA ASP A 98 -7.93 -17.40 2.87
C ASP A 98 -7.09 -18.43 2.10
N ASP A 99 -6.13 -17.97 1.28
CA ASP A 99 -5.26 -18.76 0.40
C ASP A 99 -3.78 -18.74 0.84
N PRO A 100 -3.44 -19.20 2.09
CA PRO A 100 -2.10 -19.08 2.65
C PRO A 100 -1.02 -19.85 1.87
N ASP A 101 -1.42 -20.87 1.11
CA ASP A 101 -0.53 -21.72 0.32
C ASP A 101 -0.46 -21.31 -1.16
N LEU A 102 -1.08 -20.19 -1.53
CA LEU A 102 -1.14 -19.66 -2.91
C LEU A 102 -1.74 -20.67 -3.91
N THR A 103 -2.65 -21.53 -3.46
CA THR A 103 -3.25 -22.59 -4.29
C THR A 103 -4.17 -22.01 -5.36
N THR A 104 -5.08 -21.13 -4.96
CA THR A 104 -5.97 -20.42 -5.89
C THR A 104 -5.19 -19.39 -6.71
N TRP A 105 -4.23 -18.69 -6.10
CA TRP A 105 -3.29 -17.80 -6.80
C TRP A 105 -2.61 -18.51 -7.98
N ASP A 106 -2.03 -19.68 -7.77
CA ASP A 106 -1.35 -20.45 -8.81
C ASP A 106 -2.30 -20.99 -9.88
N ALA A 107 -3.52 -21.42 -9.48
CA ALA A 107 -4.53 -21.91 -10.41
C ALA A 107 -4.98 -20.85 -11.43
N TYR A 108 -5.01 -19.59 -11.02
CA TYR A 108 -5.32 -18.44 -11.89
C TYR A 108 -4.08 -17.79 -12.52
N ALA A 109 -2.90 -18.35 -12.26
CA ALA A 109 -1.62 -17.81 -12.73
C ALA A 109 -1.41 -16.32 -12.38
N ALA A 110 -1.90 -15.89 -11.20
CA ALA A 110 -1.62 -14.57 -10.67
C ALA A 110 -0.11 -14.39 -10.45
N ARG A 111 0.43 -13.19 -10.70
CA ARG A 111 1.88 -12.91 -10.65
C ARG A 111 2.21 -11.61 -9.94
N ALA A 112 1.21 -10.81 -9.65
CA ALA A 112 1.36 -9.51 -8.98
C ALA A 112 0.15 -9.25 -8.07
N TRP A 113 0.37 -8.50 -7.01
CA TRP A 113 -0.69 -7.90 -6.20
C TRP A 113 -0.89 -6.43 -6.62
N PRO A 114 -2.14 -6.00 -6.79
CA PRO A 114 -3.36 -6.78 -6.95
C PRO A 114 -3.50 -7.43 -8.34
N THR A 115 -4.33 -8.47 -8.45
CA THR A 115 -4.78 -9.05 -9.73
C THR A 115 -6.27 -9.32 -9.68
N LEU A 116 -7.02 -8.84 -10.67
CA LEU A 116 -8.46 -9.01 -10.78
C LEU A 116 -8.80 -9.99 -11.90
N VAL A 117 -9.72 -10.92 -11.64
CA VAL A 117 -10.20 -11.89 -12.63
C VAL A 117 -11.72 -11.83 -12.71
N VAL A 118 -12.25 -11.54 -13.90
CA VAL A 118 -13.70 -11.48 -14.15
C VAL A 118 -14.17 -12.80 -14.72
N ILE A 119 -15.23 -13.37 -14.10
CA ILE A 119 -15.84 -14.64 -14.50
C ILE A 119 -17.31 -14.37 -14.85
N ASP A 120 -17.76 -14.89 -15.99
CA ASP A 120 -19.16 -14.77 -16.46
C ASP A 120 -20.12 -15.65 -15.64
N PRO A 121 -21.46 -15.40 -15.71
CA PRO A 121 -22.46 -16.18 -15.01
C PRO A 121 -22.48 -17.68 -15.38
N GLU A 122 -21.92 -18.07 -16.50
CA GLU A 122 -21.76 -19.47 -16.91
C GLU A 122 -20.43 -20.09 -16.40
N GLY A 123 -19.56 -19.29 -15.72
CA GLY A 123 -18.32 -19.68 -15.06
C GLY A 123 -17.12 -19.80 -15.98
N TYR A 124 -17.00 -18.93 -16.92
CA TYR A 124 -15.81 -18.80 -17.74
C TYR A 124 -15.06 -17.50 -17.45
N VAL A 125 -13.73 -17.57 -17.44
CA VAL A 125 -12.89 -16.39 -17.32
C VAL A 125 -13.05 -15.53 -18.56
N VAL A 126 -13.37 -14.26 -18.35
CA VAL A 126 -13.59 -13.26 -19.42
C VAL A 126 -12.43 -12.28 -19.50
N SER A 127 -11.94 -11.84 -18.34
CA SER A 127 -10.85 -10.86 -18.25
C SER A 127 -9.94 -11.15 -17.06
N THR A 128 -8.69 -10.71 -17.17
CA THR A 128 -7.71 -10.67 -16.06
C THR A 128 -6.98 -9.35 -16.17
N MET A 129 -6.91 -8.60 -15.06
CA MET A 129 -6.26 -7.30 -14.96
C MET A 129 -5.30 -7.33 -13.77
N ALA A 130 -4.08 -6.86 -13.94
CA ALA A 130 -3.12 -6.78 -12.85
C ALA A 130 -2.75 -5.32 -12.58
N GLY A 131 -2.53 -4.98 -11.30
CA GLY A 131 -2.34 -3.61 -10.82
C GLY A 131 -3.67 -2.93 -10.47
N GLU A 132 -3.59 -1.66 -10.18
CA GLU A 132 -4.69 -0.76 -9.81
C GLU A 132 -5.15 0.12 -10.99
N GLY A 133 -6.23 0.90 -10.81
CA GLY A 133 -6.73 1.86 -11.80
C GLY A 133 -7.63 1.23 -12.86
N HIS A 134 -8.27 0.10 -12.55
CA HIS A 134 -9.10 -0.65 -13.51
C HIS A 134 -10.61 -0.43 -13.35
N ARG A 135 -11.05 0.49 -12.47
CA ARG A 135 -12.46 0.69 -12.14
C ARG A 135 -13.36 0.86 -13.36
N GLU A 136 -12.97 1.73 -14.31
CA GLU A 136 -13.79 2.02 -15.51
C GLU A 136 -13.85 0.82 -16.45
N ALA A 137 -12.73 0.12 -16.64
CA ALA A 137 -12.68 -1.09 -17.47
C ALA A 137 -13.50 -2.23 -16.86
N LEU A 138 -13.44 -2.40 -15.53
CA LEU A 138 -14.26 -3.36 -14.80
C LEU A 138 -15.75 -3.03 -14.95
N ASP A 139 -16.13 -1.76 -14.75
CA ASP A 139 -17.52 -1.30 -14.87
C ASP A 139 -18.09 -1.60 -16.26
N ALA A 140 -17.31 -1.35 -17.31
CA ALA A 140 -17.71 -1.65 -18.69
C ALA A 140 -17.90 -3.17 -18.91
N VAL A 141 -16.93 -3.99 -18.50
CA VAL A 141 -17.00 -5.46 -18.67
C VAL A 141 -18.15 -6.07 -17.86
N ILE A 142 -18.33 -5.66 -16.59
CA ILE A 142 -19.41 -6.14 -15.74
C ILE A 142 -20.77 -5.73 -16.33
N GLY A 143 -20.92 -4.47 -16.76
CA GLY A 143 -22.13 -3.96 -17.38
C GLY A 143 -22.54 -4.72 -18.65
N ASP A 144 -21.56 -5.06 -19.50
CA ASP A 144 -21.78 -5.87 -20.70
C ASP A 144 -22.23 -7.29 -20.34
N LEU A 145 -21.59 -7.93 -19.37
CA LEU A 145 -21.94 -9.26 -18.91
C LEU A 145 -23.35 -9.31 -18.30
N VAL A 146 -23.69 -8.34 -17.43
CA VAL A 146 -25.03 -8.24 -16.84
C VAL A 146 -26.09 -8.10 -17.92
N ARG A 147 -25.90 -7.22 -18.89
CA ARG A 147 -26.82 -7.02 -20.01
C ARG A 147 -26.98 -8.29 -20.87
N ASP A 148 -25.87 -8.89 -21.27
CA ASP A 148 -25.87 -10.03 -22.19
C ASP A 148 -26.46 -11.28 -21.54
N HIS A 149 -26.11 -11.54 -20.25
CA HIS A 149 -26.62 -12.71 -19.52
C HIS A 149 -28.06 -12.52 -19.03
N THR A 150 -28.52 -11.28 -18.81
CA THR A 150 -29.95 -10.98 -18.66
C THR A 150 -30.73 -11.36 -19.92
N ALA A 151 -30.23 -10.93 -21.10
CA ALA A 151 -30.86 -11.26 -22.37
C ALA A 151 -30.88 -12.76 -22.68
N LYS A 152 -29.85 -13.49 -22.25
CA LYS A 152 -29.78 -14.97 -22.36
C LYS A 152 -30.62 -15.72 -21.33
N GLY A 153 -31.05 -15.06 -20.24
CA GLY A 153 -31.71 -15.70 -19.10
C GLY A 153 -30.77 -16.58 -18.26
N THR A 154 -29.47 -16.25 -18.26
CA THR A 154 -28.43 -16.97 -17.47
C THR A 154 -27.90 -16.15 -16.32
N LEU A 155 -28.38 -14.90 -16.11
CA LEU A 155 -28.13 -14.09 -14.93
C LEU A 155 -29.19 -14.40 -13.86
N ASP A 156 -28.76 -14.63 -12.62
CA ASP A 156 -29.60 -14.74 -11.44
C ASP A 156 -29.19 -13.63 -10.46
N PRO A 157 -29.91 -12.51 -10.38
CA PRO A 157 -29.53 -11.39 -9.54
C PRO A 157 -30.05 -11.53 -8.08
N GLU A 158 -30.55 -12.68 -7.67
CA GLU A 158 -31.11 -12.86 -6.33
C GLU A 158 -30.09 -13.42 -5.33
N GLY A 159 -30.00 -12.78 -4.16
CA GLY A 159 -29.23 -13.22 -2.99
C GLY A 159 -27.73 -13.03 -3.11
N THR A 160 -27.15 -12.51 -2.04
CA THR A 160 -25.69 -12.35 -1.89
C THR A 160 -25.13 -13.41 -0.94
N PRO A 161 -23.92 -13.96 -1.19
CA PRO A 161 -23.24 -14.82 -0.22
C PRO A 161 -22.62 -14.06 0.96
N TYR A 162 -22.57 -12.74 0.90
CA TYR A 162 -21.96 -11.88 1.92
C TYR A 162 -22.77 -11.92 3.22
N VAL A 163 -22.07 -12.08 4.33
CA VAL A 163 -22.60 -11.99 5.70
C VAL A 163 -21.56 -11.26 6.55
N ALA A 164 -21.85 -10.01 6.92
CA ALA A 164 -20.96 -9.21 7.74
C ALA A 164 -20.75 -9.82 9.13
N ASP A 165 -19.51 -9.84 9.58
CA ASP A 165 -19.21 -10.10 10.98
C ASP A 165 -19.39 -8.80 11.78
N PRO A 166 -19.93 -8.86 13.02
CA PRO A 166 -20.11 -7.65 13.82
C PRO A 166 -18.73 -7.10 14.25
N PRO A 167 -18.51 -5.78 14.09
CA PRO A 167 -17.24 -5.16 14.50
C PRO A 167 -17.06 -5.21 16.02
N ALA A 168 -15.79 -5.21 16.46
CA ALA A 168 -15.45 -5.14 17.87
C ALA A 168 -15.88 -3.83 18.51
N GLU A 169 -16.52 -3.88 19.69
CA GLU A 169 -16.86 -2.70 20.50
C GLU A 169 -15.67 -2.28 21.38
N THR A 170 -14.89 -1.33 20.90
CA THR A 170 -13.66 -0.82 21.57
C THR A 170 -13.67 0.70 21.65
N ALA A 171 -12.84 1.30 22.50
CA ALA A 171 -12.71 2.76 22.61
C ALA A 171 -12.06 3.38 21.36
N LEU A 172 -11.03 2.74 20.80
CA LEU A 172 -10.42 3.01 19.51
C LEU A 172 -10.66 1.82 18.59
N ARG A 173 -10.55 2.02 17.28
CA ARG A 173 -10.65 0.94 16.30
C ARG A 173 -9.51 1.03 15.30
N PHE A 174 -8.58 0.08 15.36
CA PHE A 174 -7.37 0.05 14.57
C PHE A 174 -6.67 1.43 14.51
N PRO A 175 -6.22 1.99 15.65
CA PRO A 175 -5.52 3.26 15.65
C PRO A 175 -4.25 3.16 14.80
N GLY A 176 -3.99 4.20 13.99
CA GLY A 176 -2.83 4.25 13.10
C GLY A 176 -1.60 4.81 13.78
N LYS A 177 -1.63 6.11 14.09
CA LYS A 177 -0.50 6.85 14.65
C LYS A 177 -0.92 7.67 15.87
N ALA A 178 0.08 8.10 16.64
CA ALA A 178 -0.13 8.94 17.79
C ALA A 178 0.85 10.12 17.82
N LEU A 179 0.41 11.25 18.35
CA LEU A 179 1.19 12.47 18.49
C LEU A 179 1.10 12.97 19.95
N ALA A 180 2.24 13.21 20.58
CA ALA A 180 2.29 13.86 21.89
C ALA A 180 2.01 15.37 21.72
N LEU A 181 0.99 15.87 22.41
CA LEU A 181 0.62 17.28 22.39
C LEU A 181 1.32 18.07 23.51
N PRO A 182 1.57 19.37 23.31
CA PRO A 182 1.94 20.26 24.40
C PRO A 182 0.88 20.18 25.51
N GLY A 183 1.31 19.90 26.76
CA GLY A 183 0.38 19.74 27.88
C GLY A 183 0.15 18.30 28.34
N GLY A 184 0.68 17.32 27.61
CA GLY A 184 0.73 15.91 28.02
C GLY A 184 -0.40 15.02 27.51
N ASP A 185 -1.34 15.56 26.73
CA ASP A 185 -2.34 14.76 26.01
C ASP A 185 -1.72 14.11 24.78
N LEU A 186 -2.40 13.08 24.26
CA LEU A 186 -2.09 12.45 22.99
C LEU A 186 -3.21 12.74 21.98
N LEU A 187 -2.84 13.00 20.73
CA LEU A 187 -3.75 12.96 19.59
C LEU A 187 -3.50 11.65 18.84
N VAL A 188 -4.56 10.90 18.57
CA VAL A 188 -4.49 9.56 17.96
C VAL A 188 -5.38 9.51 16.73
N THR A 189 -4.89 8.95 15.65
CA THR A 189 -5.74 8.61 14.49
C THR A 189 -6.50 7.32 14.80
N ASP A 190 -7.81 7.40 14.96
CA ASP A 190 -8.75 6.27 15.11
C ASP A 190 -9.17 5.84 13.70
N SER A 191 -8.22 5.21 12.98
CA SER A 191 -8.22 5.10 11.52
C SER A 191 -9.45 4.40 10.96
N ALA A 192 -9.83 3.23 11.51
CA ALA A 192 -11.02 2.51 11.06
C ALA A 192 -12.36 3.11 11.54
N ARG A 193 -12.30 4.21 12.33
CA ARG A 193 -13.45 5.07 12.63
C ARG A 193 -13.33 6.45 11.99
N HIS A 194 -12.47 6.63 11.05
CA HIS A 194 -12.36 7.83 10.22
C HIS A 194 -12.38 9.14 11.01
N ARG A 195 -11.64 9.20 12.14
CA ARG A 195 -11.64 10.33 13.06
C ARG A 195 -10.33 10.45 13.82
N LEU A 196 -10.14 11.57 14.53
CA LEU A 196 -9.06 11.73 15.48
C LEU A 196 -9.61 11.72 16.91
N VAL A 197 -8.86 11.15 17.84
CA VAL A 197 -9.22 11.07 19.26
C VAL A 197 -8.14 11.72 20.10
N ARG A 198 -8.51 12.67 20.96
CA ARG A 198 -7.63 13.23 21.98
C ARG A 198 -7.78 12.43 23.26
N LEU A 199 -6.68 11.89 23.75
CA LEU A 199 -6.60 11.12 24.99
C LEU A 199 -5.92 11.97 26.08
N ALA A 200 -6.50 12.02 27.28
CA ALA A 200 -5.93 12.72 28.41
C ALA A 200 -4.81 11.87 29.05
N GLY A 201 -3.56 12.25 28.79
CA GLY A 201 -2.37 11.62 29.38
C GLY A 201 -2.00 10.27 28.78
N ILE A 202 -1.00 9.63 29.40
CA ILE A 202 -0.29 8.42 28.91
C ILE A 202 -0.67 7.18 29.73
N GLU A 203 -1.64 7.26 30.60
CA GLU A 203 -1.99 6.10 31.46
C GLU A 203 -2.45 4.91 30.60
N PRO A 204 -2.11 3.66 31.00
CA PRO A 204 -2.41 2.47 30.21
C PRO A 204 -3.89 2.41 29.79
N ALA A 205 -4.11 2.02 28.58
CA ALA A 205 -5.30 2.12 27.75
C ALA A 205 -6.68 1.74 28.35
N ALA A 206 -6.74 0.99 29.42
CA ALA A 206 -8.02 0.65 30.06
C ALA A 206 -8.71 1.84 30.76
N ALA A 207 -8.02 2.98 30.89
CA ALA A 207 -8.48 4.13 31.64
C ALA A 207 -8.19 5.48 30.97
N SER A 208 -7.59 5.54 29.78
CA SER A 208 -7.40 6.83 29.07
C SER A 208 -8.76 7.39 28.69
N ALA A 209 -9.23 8.36 29.45
CA ALA A 209 -10.48 9.02 29.13
C ALA A 209 -10.34 9.75 27.80
N VAL A 210 -11.22 9.47 26.85
CA VAL A 210 -11.36 10.27 25.63
C VAL A 210 -11.68 11.71 26.05
N ALA A 211 -10.71 12.61 25.81
CA ALA A 211 -10.84 14.03 26.15
C ALA A 211 -11.54 14.83 25.03
N GLY A 212 -11.55 14.31 23.82
CA GLY A 212 -12.21 14.92 22.66
C GLY A 212 -12.13 14.07 21.41
N VAL A 213 -13.01 14.35 20.46
CA VAL A 213 -13.06 13.72 19.16
C VAL A 213 -13.09 14.82 18.10
N ILE A 214 -12.35 14.66 17.01
CA ILE A 214 -12.33 15.53 15.84
C ILE A 214 -12.72 14.69 14.63
N GLY A 215 -13.76 15.13 13.92
CA GLY A 215 -14.40 14.39 12.83
C GLY A 215 -15.64 13.63 13.28
N THR A 216 -16.55 13.37 12.33
CA THR A 216 -17.85 12.73 12.60
C THR A 216 -17.75 11.22 12.85
N GLY A 217 -16.66 10.59 12.41
CA GLY A 217 -16.53 9.14 12.41
C GLY A 217 -17.16 8.47 11.19
N GLU A 218 -17.70 9.25 10.27
CA GLU A 218 -18.17 8.76 8.97
C GLU A 218 -17.08 8.94 7.92
N ARG A 219 -16.96 7.97 7.02
CA ARG A 219 -16.05 8.02 5.86
C ARG A 219 -16.43 9.18 4.95
N GLY A 220 -15.49 10.05 4.63
CA GLY A 220 -15.70 11.18 3.74
C GLY A 220 -14.56 12.19 3.78
N ARG A 221 -14.75 13.38 3.19
CA ARG A 221 -13.73 14.41 3.06
C ARG A 221 -14.21 15.83 3.37
N ALA A 222 -15.30 15.97 4.09
CA ALA A 222 -15.82 17.28 4.47
C ALA A 222 -14.84 18.03 5.38
N ASP A 223 -14.72 19.35 5.19
CA ASP A 223 -14.00 20.28 6.04
C ASP A 223 -14.91 20.87 7.14
N GLY A 224 -14.35 21.57 8.10
CA GLY A 224 -15.04 22.32 9.15
C GLY A 224 -15.07 21.62 10.49
N ALA A 225 -16.08 21.94 11.32
CA ALA A 225 -16.28 21.35 12.64
C ALA A 225 -16.86 19.93 12.57
N GLU A 226 -17.70 19.66 11.55
CA GLU A 226 -18.27 18.34 11.23
C GLU A 226 -17.44 17.65 10.16
N ALA A 227 -16.11 17.70 10.33
CA ALA A 227 -15.17 17.15 9.36
C ALA A 227 -15.32 15.63 9.20
N GLN A 228 -14.96 15.15 8.03
CA GLN A 228 -14.87 13.72 7.73
C GLN A 228 -13.44 13.39 7.28
N PHE A 229 -13.00 12.20 7.62
CA PHE A 229 -11.73 11.62 7.17
C PHE A 229 -11.97 10.27 6.49
N ASN A 230 -10.94 9.72 5.88
CA ASN A 230 -10.97 8.35 5.37
C ASN A 230 -9.64 7.66 5.72
N GLU A 231 -9.68 6.85 6.77
CA GLU A 231 -8.52 6.12 7.31
C GLU A 231 -7.29 7.03 7.55
N PRO A 232 -7.44 8.09 8.39
CA PRO A 232 -6.32 8.98 8.70
C PRO A 232 -5.19 8.21 9.38
N GLN A 233 -3.93 8.51 9.03
CA GLN A 233 -2.74 7.87 9.57
C GLN A 233 -1.83 8.88 10.27
N GLY A 234 -0.82 9.41 9.62
CA GLY A 234 0.22 10.24 10.21
C GLY A 234 -0.23 11.60 10.74
N LEU A 235 0.49 12.09 11.74
CA LEU A 235 0.23 13.35 12.45
C LEU A 235 1.51 14.14 12.66
N ALA A 236 1.58 15.40 12.25
CA ALA A 236 2.71 16.28 12.51
C ALA A 236 2.26 17.56 13.21
N LEU A 237 2.87 17.86 14.38
CA LEU A 237 2.70 19.13 15.04
C LEU A 237 3.57 20.20 14.37
N LEU A 238 2.97 21.32 14.03
CA LEU A 238 3.69 22.46 13.47
C LEU A 238 4.37 23.29 14.58
N PRO A 239 5.52 23.92 14.30
CA PRO A 239 6.06 24.95 15.19
C PRO A 239 5.04 26.06 15.43
N ALA A 240 4.97 26.58 16.64
CA ALA A 240 3.96 27.57 17.03
C ALA A 240 3.89 28.79 16.11
N GLU A 241 5.05 29.28 15.67
CA GLU A 241 5.15 30.42 14.73
C GLU A 241 4.61 30.12 13.33
N VAL A 242 4.70 28.86 12.89
CA VAL A 242 4.12 28.39 11.63
C VAL A 242 2.62 28.22 11.79
N ALA A 243 2.18 27.55 12.85
CA ALA A 243 0.77 27.32 13.18
C ALA A 243 -0.01 28.64 13.28
N GLU A 244 0.58 29.68 13.92
CA GLU A 244 -0.03 31.02 14.00
C GLU A 244 -0.23 31.65 12.60
N ARG A 245 0.73 31.44 11.68
CA ARG A 245 0.66 32.01 10.32
C ARG A 245 -0.35 31.31 9.43
N VAL A 246 -0.48 30.00 9.56
CA VAL A 246 -1.32 29.20 8.66
C VAL A 246 -2.71 28.91 9.23
N GLY A 247 -2.90 29.10 10.57
CA GLY A 247 -4.19 29.00 11.24
C GLY A 247 -4.61 27.56 11.64
N TYR A 248 -3.67 26.61 11.63
CA TYR A 248 -3.86 25.25 12.14
C TYR A 248 -2.58 24.74 12.80
N ASP A 249 -2.71 23.78 13.73
CA ASP A 249 -1.64 23.33 14.60
C ASP A 249 -1.02 22.01 14.16
N VAL A 250 -1.84 21.13 13.59
CA VAL A 250 -1.45 19.77 13.21
C VAL A 250 -1.77 19.52 11.73
N VAL A 251 -0.83 18.87 11.03
CA VAL A 251 -1.09 18.30 9.70
C VAL A 251 -1.35 16.81 9.85
N VAL A 252 -2.41 16.33 9.20
CA VAL A 252 -2.87 14.94 9.22
C VAL A 252 -2.78 14.35 7.81
N ALA A 253 -2.21 13.16 7.70
CA ALA A 253 -2.30 12.35 6.50
C ALA A 253 -3.67 11.68 6.43
N ASP A 254 -4.55 12.17 5.56
CA ASP A 254 -5.89 11.63 5.31
C ASP A 254 -5.79 10.64 4.13
N THR A 255 -5.31 9.44 4.44
CA THR A 255 -4.63 8.51 3.55
C THR A 255 -5.46 8.09 2.35
N VAL A 256 -6.66 7.58 2.57
CA VAL A 256 -7.53 7.08 1.49
C VAL A 256 -8.21 8.23 0.73
N ASN A 257 -8.32 9.39 1.34
CA ASN A 257 -8.75 10.60 0.64
C ASN A 257 -7.66 11.23 -0.24
N HIS A 258 -6.42 10.76 -0.16
CA HIS A 258 -5.28 11.37 -0.85
C HIS A 258 -5.14 12.86 -0.56
N LEU A 259 -5.28 13.24 0.74
CA LEU A 259 -5.26 14.62 1.19
C LEU A 259 -4.31 14.82 2.38
N LEU A 260 -3.84 16.06 2.55
CA LEU A 260 -3.36 16.53 3.85
C LEU A 260 -4.39 17.47 4.46
N ARG A 261 -4.68 17.27 5.75
CA ARG A 261 -5.67 18.07 6.48
C ARG A 261 -4.99 18.85 7.60
N GLY A 262 -5.25 20.14 7.65
CA GLY A 262 -4.85 21.03 8.75
C GLY A 262 -5.89 20.99 9.86
N VAL A 263 -5.49 20.73 11.10
CA VAL A 263 -6.37 20.67 12.27
C VAL A 263 -6.01 21.78 13.25
N ARG A 264 -6.99 22.59 13.64
CA ARG A 264 -6.85 23.57 14.70
C ARG A 264 -7.27 22.95 16.04
N LEU A 265 -6.30 22.78 16.94
CA LEU A 265 -6.51 22.09 18.22
C LEU A 265 -7.44 22.82 19.18
N ALA A 266 -7.59 24.15 19.04
CA ALA A 266 -8.40 24.98 19.92
C ALA A 266 -9.89 24.66 19.83
N ASP A 267 -10.40 24.28 18.66
CA ASP A 267 -11.82 24.05 18.41
C ASP A 267 -12.12 22.82 17.52
N GLY A 268 -11.08 22.08 17.12
CA GLY A 268 -11.23 20.89 16.29
C GLY A 268 -11.60 21.16 14.82
N THR A 269 -11.51 22.41 14.35
CA THR A 269 -11.77 22.73 12.95
C THR A 269 -10.71 22.09 12.04
N VAL A 270 -11.18 21.46 10.96
CA VAL A 270 -10.34 20.80 9.94
C VAL A 270 -10.45 21.53 8.62
N THR A 271 -9.35 21.66 7.91
CA THR A 271 -9.27 22.28 6.57
C THR A 271 -8.37 21.45 5.68
N THR A 272 -8.76 21.20 4.44
CA THR A 272 -7.88 20.60 3.42
C THR A 272 -6.77 21.58 3.08
N VAL A 273 -5.51 21.13 3.19
CA VAL A 273 -4.32 21.98 3.01
C VAL A 273 -3.43 21.53 1.85
N ALA A 274 -3.54 20.27 1.41
CA ALA A 274 -2.92 19.78 0.19
C ALA A 274 -3.71 18.60 -0.39
N GLY A 275 -3.61 18.41 -1.70
CA GLY A 275 -4.27 17.36 -2.46
C GLY A 275 -5.59 17.81 -3.07
N THR A 276 -5.91 17.26 -4.26
CA THR A 276 -7.23 17.42 -4.92
C THR A 276 -8.26 16.41 -4.43
N GLY A 277 -7.80 15.35 -3.77
CA GLY A 277 -8.58 14.16 -3.43
C GLY A 277 -8.66 13.12 -4.55
N ALA A 278 -7.99 13.37 -5.68
CA ALA A 278 -7.74 12.35 -6.68
C ALA A 278 -6.40 11.65 -6.40
N GLN A 279 -6.35 10.35 -6.69
CA GLN A 279 -5.10 9.60 -6.57
C GLN A 279 -4.14 10.01 -7.68
N TRP A 280 -2.89 10.29 -7.32
CA TRP A 280 -1.83 10.61 -8.28
C TRP A 280 -1.64 9.48 -9.30
N ARG A 281 -1.64 9.85 -10.58
CA ARG A 281 -1.40 8.93 -11.70
C ARG A 281 -0.24 9.39 -12.57
N SER A 282 0.03 10.68 -12.61
CA SER A 282 1.13 11.27 -13.38
C SER A 282 1.46 12.67 -12.82
N ASP A 283 2.69 13.11 -13.04
CA ASP A 283 3.09 14.46 -12.70
C ASP A 283 2.35 15.47 -13.61
N THR A 284 1.61 16.37 -13.00
CA THR A 284 0.87 17.44 -13.70
C THR A 284 1.68 18.73 -13.83
N GLY A 285 2.87 18.81 -13.18
CA GLY A 285 3.66 20.02 -13.07
C GLY A 285 3.03 21.11 -12.19
N ALA A 286 1.96 20.80 -11.44
CA ALA A 286 1.38 21.71 -10.47
C ALA A 286 2.30 21.83 -9.24
N GLU A 287 2.40 23.03 -8.69
CA GLU A 287 3.19 23.31 -7.48
C GLU A 287 2.30 23.75 -6.32
N ALA A 288 1.12 24.31 -6.60
CA ALA A 288 0.18 24.72 -5.57
C ALA A 288 -0.39 23.49 -4.84
N ALA A 289 -0.29 23.47 -3.52
CA ALA A 289 -0.60 22.30 -2.72
C ALA A 289 -2.03 21.76 -2.89
N LEU A 290 -2.99 22.63 -3.20
CA LEU A 290 -4.40 22.25 -3.44
C LEU A 290 -4.69 21.79 -4.88
N ASP A 291 -3.73 21.93 -5.79
CA ASP A 291 -3.88 21.57 -7.20
C ASP A 291 -3.08 20.31 -7.58
N VAL A 292 -2.34 19.72 -6.63
CA VAL A 292 -1.59 18.48 -6.84
C VAL A 292 -2.42 17.26 -6.43
N ASP A 293 -2.28 16.17 -7.17
CA ASP A 293 -2.80 14.88 -6.73
C ASP A 293 -1.80 14.21 -5.79
N LEU A 294 -2.25 13.65 -4.68
CA LEU A 294 -1.45 12.87 -3.75
C LEU A 294 -1.73 11.38 -3.93
N SER A 295 -0.89 10.50 -3.39
CA SER A 295 -1.14 9.06 -3.41
C SER A 295 -0.85 8.43 -2.06
N SER A 296 -1.92 8.22 -1.29
CA SER A 296 -1.89 7.62 0.03
C SER A 296 -0.79 8.18 0.93
N PRO A 297 -0.87 9.47 1.33
CA PRO A 297 0.00 9.99 2.36
C PRO A 297 -0.18 9.12 3.61
N TRP A 298 0.90 8.47 4.08
CA TRP A 298 0.82 7.53 5.20
C TRP A 298 1.33 8.14 6.48
N ASP A 299 2.44 8.87 6.43
CA ASP A 299 2.96 9.59 7.58
C ASP A 299 3.47 10.97 7.21
N VAL A 300 3.56 11.83 8.21
CA VAL A 300 4.02 13.21 8.08
C VAL A 300 4.93 13.60 9.23
N ALA A 301 5.99 14.34 8.94
CA ALA A 301 6.91 14.87 9.95
C ALA A 301 7.33 16.30 9.60
N TRP A 302 7.42 17.17 10.61
CA TRP A 302 8.05 18.48 10.44
C TRP A 302 9.57 18.33 10.38
N PHE A 303 10.17 18.65 9.25
CA PHE A 303 11.61 18.55 9.04
C PHE A 303 12.10 19.62 8.05
N ASP A 304 13.24 20.22 8.34
CA ASP A 304 13.91 21.23 7.47
C ASP A 304 12.95 22.33 6.97
N GLY A 305 12.13 22.88 7.89
CA GLY A 305 11.24 24.00 7.62
C GLY A 305 9.99 23.67 6.79
N ALA A 306 9.65 22.40 6.61
CA ALA A 306 8.45 21.95 5.92
C ALA A 306 7.88 20.65 6.53
N VAL A 307 6.72 20.24 6.06
CA VAL A 307 6.16 18.91 6.35
C VAL A 307 6.65 17.94 5.27
N ILE A 308 7.41 16.94 5.67
CA ILE A 308 7.75 15.81 4.80
C ILE A 308 6.65 14.77 4.91
N VAL A 309 6.25 14.24 3.77
CA VAL A 309 5.10 13.34 3.62
C VAL A 309 5.57 12.02 3.02
N ALA A 310 5.31 10.92 3.69
CA ALA A 310 5.53 9.59 3.15
C ALA A 310 4.37 9.22 2.22
N MET A 311 4.63 9.24 0.90
CA MET A 311 3.66 8.87 -0.14
C MET A 311 3.76 7.36 -0.41
N ALA A 312 3.07 6.57 0.38
CA ALA A 312 3.10 5.11 0.29
C ALA A 312 2.70 4.59 -1.10
N GLY A 313 1.67 5.19 -1.72
CA GLY A 313 1.13 4.72 -3.01
C GLY A 313 2.00 5.01 -4.23
N ILE A 314 3.07 5.79 -4.11
CA ILE A 314 4.00 6.11 -5.21
C ILE A 314 5.47 6.00 -4.81
N HIS A 315 5.76 5.41 -3.65
CA HIS A 315 7.12 5.10 -3.22
C HIS A 315 8.05 6.33 -3.19
N GLN A 316 7.51 7.48 -2.69
CA GLN A 316 8.22 8.76 -2.63
C GLN A 316 8.08 9.44 -1.26
N LEU A 317 9.01 10.36 -0.97
CA LEU A 317 8.77 11.41 0.02
C LEU A 317 8.45 12.71 -0.72
N TRP A 318 7.43 13.42 -0.25
CA TRP A 318 7.05 14.74 -0.75
C TRP A 318 7.32 15.80 0.31
N ARG A 319 7.47 17.03 -0.13
CA ARG A 319 7.64 18.23 0.71
C ARG A 319 6.39 19.09 0.56
N PHE A 320 5.73 19.39 1.66
CA PHE A 320 4.65 20.36 1.75
C PHE A 320 5.12 21.57 2.56
N ASP A 321 5.16 22.74 1.96
CA ASP A 321 5.40 24.01 2.64
C ASP A 321 4.06 24.67 2.98
N PRO A 322 3.62 24.64 4.25
CA PRO A 322 2.32 25.15 4.65
C PRO A 322 2.22 26.68 4.54
N VAL A 323 3.35 27.39 4.55
CA VAL A 323 3.42 28.85 4.48
C VAL A 323 3.39 29.33 3.05
N ALA A 324 4.13 28.67 2.15
CA ALA A 324 4.11 28.96 0.73
C ALA A 324 2.87 28.37 0.02
N GLY A 325 2.21 27.37 0.63
CA GLY A 325 1.09 26.66 0.02
C GLY A 325 1.51 25.83 -1.19
N THR A 326 2.70 25.21 -1.14
CA THR A 326 3.25 24.41 -2.23
C THR A 326 3.52 22.96 -1.78
N ALA A 327 3.34 21.99 -2.68
CA ALA A 327 3.67 20.60 -2.43
C ALA A 327 4.27 19.95 -3.69
N GLY A 328 5.21 19.02 -3.50
CA GLY A 328 5.82 18.30 -4.61
C GLY A 328 6.84 17.24 -4.18
N PRO A 329 7.36 16.44 -5.13
CA PRO A 329 8.33 15.39 -4.87
C PRO A 329 9.61 15.96 -4.23
N TRP A 330 10.11 15.28 -3.18
CA TRP A 330 11.36 15.62 -2.51
C TRP A 330 12.40 14.50 -2.61
N ALA A 331 11.98 13.24 -2.48
CA ALA A 331 12.86 12.09 -2.64
C ALA A 331 12.12 10.92 -3.29
N GLY A 332 12.85 10.14 -4.09
CA GLY A 332 12.33 8.93 -4.75
C GLY A 332 11.95 9.15 -6.21
N THR A 333 11.86 8.04 -6.95
CA THR A 333 11.62 8.02 -8.40
C THR A 333 10.34 7.29 -8.81
N THR A 334 9.46 6.98 -7.89
CA THR A 334 8.28 6.10 -8.07
C THR A 334 8.59 4.63 -8.41
N VAL A 335 9.85 4.23 -8.39
CA VAL A 335 10.25 2.83 -8.58
C VAL A 335 10.14 2.10 -7.26
N GLU A 336 9.35 1.03 -7.22
CA GLU A 336 9.23 0.13 -6.08
C GLU A 336 10.46 -0.76 -5.99
N SER A 337 11.39 -0.45 -5.09
CA SER A 337 12.57 -1.27 -4.76
C SER A 337 13.39 -0.59 -3.66
N LEU A 338 14.60 -1.10 -3.37
CA LEU A 338 15.54 -0.54 -2.41
C LEU A 338 16.80 -0.05 -3.12
N LYS A 339 17.00 1.28 -3.15
CA LYS A 339 18.24 1.89 -3.66
C LYS A 339 18.60 3.13 -2.87
N ASP A 340 19.82 3.20 -2.42
CA ASP A 340 20.41 4.36 -1.74
C ASP A 340 21.00 5.36 -2.72
N GLY A 341 21.19 6.61 -2.28
CA GLY A 341 21.86 7.64 -3.06
C GLY A 341 21.37 9.06 -2.80
N PRO A 342 21.61 9.98 -3.76
CA PRO A 342 21.01 11.32 -3.74
C PRO A 342 19.48 11.22 -3.75
N LEU A 343 18.78 12.13 -3.05
CA LEU A 343 17.33 12.05 -2.86
C LEU A 343 16.53 11.86 -4.15
N ALA A 344 16.94 12.49 -5.24
CA ALA A 344 16.25 12.40 -6.54
C ALA A 344 16.45 11.03 -7.25
N GLU A 345 17.34 10.16 -6.75
CA GLU A 345 17.71 8.91 -7.41
C GLU A 345 17.35 7.66 -6.60
N VAL A 346 16.90 7.83 -5.36
CA VAL A 346 16.60 6.72 -4.46
C VAL A 346 15.35 5.97 -4.89
N TRP A 347 15.28 4.70 -4.53
CA TRP A 347 14.07 3.89 -4.64
C TRP A 347 13.59 3.50 -3.25
N MET A 348 12.30 3.47 -3.09
CA MET A 348 11.60 3.06 -1.88
C MET A 348 10.48 2.09 -2.24
N ALA A 349 9.94 1.42 -1.24
CA ALA A 349 8.77 0.58 -1.41
C ALA A 349 7.82 0.77 -0.23
N GLN A 350 6.88 1.69 -0.38
CA GLN A 350 5.84 2.01 0.60
C GLN A 350 6.40 2.65 1.90
N PRO A 351 7.04 3.85 1.82
CA PRO A 351 7.48 4.57 3.02
C PRO A 351 6.27 4.82 3.93
N SER A 352 6.39 4.51 5.24
CA SER A 352 5.25 4.38 6.15
C SER A 352 5.40 5.07 7.50
N GLY A 353 6.61 5.38 7.93
CA GLY A 353 6.85 6.06 9.21
C GLY A 353 8.00 7.05 9.09
N LEU A 354 7.86 8.22 9.73
CA LEU A 354 8.82 9.32 9.69
C LEU A 354 9.12 9.85 11.09
N ALA A 355 10.40 10.08 11.40
CA ALA A 355 10.81 10.73 12.65
C ALA A 355 11.99 11.68 12.41
N ALA A 356 11.82 12.96 12.74
CA ALA A 356 12.88 13.96 12.65
C ALA A 356 13.80 13.92 13.87
N ASP A 357 15.11 14.01 13.65
CA ASP A 357 16.16 14.04 14.66
C ASP A 357 17.25 15.06 14.28
N GLY A 358 17.03 16.31 14.64
CA GLY A 358 17.93 17.41 14.26
C GLY A 358 18.00 17.60 12.75
N ASP A 359 19.14 17.27 12.15
CA ASP A 359 19.43 17.33 10.73
C ASP A 359 19.20 15.99 9.99
N ARG A 360 18.68 14.98 10.70
CA ARG A 360 18.34 13.67 10.18
C ARG A 360 16.84 13.47 10.10
N LEU A 361 16.42 12.74 9.06
CA LEU A 361 15.07 12.19 8.99
C LEU A 361 15.17 10.66 8.91
N TRP A 362 14.69 10.02 9.95
CA TRP A 362 14.52 8.56 9.99
C TRP A 362 13.22 8.18 9.30
N LEU A 363 13.25 7.08 8.57
CA LEU A 363 12.04 6.52 7.97
C LEU A 363 12.07 4.99 7.98
N VAL A 364 10.88 4.40 8.05
CA VAL A 364 10.68 2.98 7.76
C VAL A 364 10.03 2.85 6.39
N ASP A 365 10.52 1.86 5.66
CA ASP A 365 10.11 1.54 4.28
C ASP A 365 9.52 0.13 4.31
N ALA A 366 8.19 0.06 4.40
CA ALA A 366 7.48 -1.13 4.90
C ALA A 366 7.69 -2.37 4.02
N GLU A 367 7.57 -2.24 2.71
CA GLU A 367 7.67 -3.36 1.79
C GLU A 367 9.12 -3.88 1.62
N THR A 368 10.12 -3.04 1.89
CA THR A 368 11.52 -3.47 1.95
C THR A 368 11.94 -3.90 3.35
N SER A 369 11.03 -3.85 4.33
CA SER A 369 11.32 -4.15 5.73
C SER A 369 12.53 -3.39 6.27
N ALA A 370 12.67 -2.12 5.88
CA ALA A 370 13.89 -1.34 6.08
C ALA A 370 13.72 -0.18 7.06
N LEU A 371 14.78 0.08 7.83
CA LEU A 371 15.04 1.36 8.49
C LEU A 371 16.03 2.15 7.64
N ARG A 372 15.67 3.37 7.26
CA ARG A 372 16.50 4.24 6.42
C ARG A 372 16.67 5.61 7.08
N CYS A 373 17.69 6.34 6.64
CA CYS A 373 18.02 7.67 7.15
C CYS A 373 18.32 8.62 6.00
N VAL A 374 17.71 9.80 6.03
CA VAL A 374 18.11 10.95 5.21
C VAL A 374 19.03 11.85 6.04
N GLU A 375 20.21 12.14 5.50
CA GLU A 375 21.23 13.03 6.06
C GLU A 375 22.05 13.64 4.91
N ASP A 376 22.39 14.91 4.97
CA ASP A 376 23.21 15.62 3.96
C ASP A 376 22.69 15.46 2.51
N GLY A 377 21.36 15.50 2.31
CA GLY A 377 20.74 15.39 1.00
C GLY A 377 20.85 14.00 0.35
N ARG A 378 21.16 12.98 1.14
CA ARG A 378 21.25 11.58 0.71
C ARG A 378 20.42 10.66 1.62
N MET A 379 19.90 9.63 1.03
CA MET A 379 19.25 8.54 1.77
C MET A 379 20.16 7.32 1.81
N ARG A 380 20.24 6.69 2.98
CA ARG A 380 20.96 5.42 3.18
C ARG A 380 20.09 4.43 3.93
N THR A 381 20.19 3.18 3.58
CA THR A 381 19.60 2.05 4.31
C THR A 381 20.48 1.69 5.50
N VAL A 382 19.85 1.53 6.66
CA VAL A 382 20.51 1.15 7.92
C VAL A 382 20.23 -0.32 8.23
N VAL A 383 18.96 -0.73 8.15
CA VAL A 383 18.52 -2.12 8.24
C VAL A 383 17.66 -2.41 7.02
N GLY A 384 17.81 -3.57 6.39
CA GLY A 384 17.04 -4.00 5.23
C GLY A 384 17.92 -4.52 4.10
N GLN A 385 17.47 -5.55 3.40
CA GLN A 385 18.24 -6.25 2.36
C GLN A 385 17.51 -6.29 1.00
N GLY A 386 16.25 -5.87 0.92
CA GLY A 386 15.47 -5.83 -0.32
C GLY A 386 13.98 -6.14 -0.11
N LEU A 387 13.23 -6.17 -1.21
CA LEU A 387 11.76 -6.29 -1.20
C LEU A 387 11.21 -7.60 -0.60
N PHE A 388 12.01 -8.66 -0.55
CA PHE A 388 11.50 -10.00 -0.22
C PHE A 388 12.30 -10.69 0.88
N ASP A 389 13.24 -9.97 1.49
CA ASP A 389 14.05 -10.44 2.59
C ASP A 389 13.59 -9.76 3.89
N PHE A 390 13.07 -10.54 4.82
CA PHE A 390 12.53 -10.08 6.08
C PHE A 390 12.72 -11.12 7.19
N GLY A 391 12.49 -10.76 8.43
CA GLY A 391 12.59 -11.67 9.56
C GLY A 391 12.60 -10.93 10.88
N HIS A 392 12.91 -11.64 11.97
CA HIS A 392 13.07 -11.07 13.29
C HIS A 392 14.47 -11.42 13.82
N VAL A 393 15.48 -10.70 13.31
CA VAL A 393 16.89 -10.95 13.67
C VAL A 393 17.51 -9.67 14.24
N ASP A 394 18.05 -9.75 15.44
CA ASP A 394 18.85 -8.72 16.10
C ASP A 394 20.33 -8.88 15.80
N GLY A 395 21.13 -7.87 16.12
CA GLY A 395 22.58 -7.88 15.95
C GLY A 395 23.11 -6.66 15.21
N PRO A 396 24.22 -6.79 14.46
CA PRO A 396 24.68 -5.69 13.61
C PRO A 396 23.62 -5.29 12.60
N ALA A 397 23.42 -3.99 12.39
CA ALA A 397 22.34 -3.47 11.54
C ALA A 397 22.36 -4.03 10.10
N ALA A 398 23.55 -4.35 9.57
CA ALA A 398 23.70 -4.94 8.25
C ALA A 398 23.15 -6.40 8.15
N ASP A 399 23.06 -7.09 9.29
CA ASP A 399 22.61 -8.49 9.38
C ASP A 399 21.20 -8.58 9.99
N ALA A 400 20.74 -7.51 10.64
CA ALA A 400 19.44 -7.44 11.28
C ALA A 400 18.30 -7.48 10.25
N LEU A 401 17.17 -8.08 10.66
CA LEU A 401 15.98 -8.17 9.83
C LEU A 401 14.75 -7.70 10.61
N MET A 402 13.84 -7.05 9.89
CA MET A 402 12.53 -6.60 10.34
C MET A 402 11.44 -7.19 9.45
N GLN A 403 10.16 -6.99 9.79
CA GLN A 403 9.05 -7.44 8.96
C GLN A 403 7.97 -6.36 8.91
N HIS A 404 7.87 -5.68 7.76
CA HIS A 404 6.85 -4.66 7.46
C HIS A 404 6.68 -3.61 8.56
N PRO A 405 7.73 -2.87 8.94
CA PRO A 405 7.65 -1.85 9.99
C PRO A 405 6.83 -0.65 9.52
N LEU A 406 5.96 -0.12 10.39
CA LEU A 406 5.08 1.02 10.07
C LEU A 406 5.38 2.28 10.86
N GLY A 407 6.08 2.20 11.98
CA GLY A 407 6.35 3.34 12.86
C GLY A 407 7.81 3.47 13.24
N VAL A 408 8.26 4.71 13.45
CA VAL A 408 9.61 5.03 13.90
C VAL A 408 9.59 6.24 14.82
N GLY A 409 10.37 6.20 15.88
CA GLY A 409 10.51 7.30 16.83
C GLY A 409 11.94 7.42 17.35
N VAL A 410 12.32 8.63 17.76
CA VAL A 410 13.64 8.91 18.35
C VAL A 410 13.54 8.83 19.86
N LEU A 411 14.38 8.03 20.49
CA LEU A 411 14.45 7.86 21.92
C LEU A 411 15.28 9.00 22.59
N PRO A 412 15.06 9.27 23.88
CA PRO A 412 15.77 10.36 24.57
C PRO A 412 17.30 10.19 24.62
N ASP A 413 17.80 8.98 24.45
CA ASP A 413 19.24 8.67 24.39
C ASP A 413 19.84 8.77 22.98
N GLY A 414 19.03 9.16 21.98
CA GLY A 414 19.43 9.29 20.58
C GLY A 414 19.38 7.98 19.78
N ALA A 415 18.92 6.88 20.38
CA ALA A 415 18.61 5.67 19.64
C ALA A 415 17.28 5.80 18.88
N VAL A 416 17.06 4.92 17.93
CA VAL A 416 15.85 4.90 17.09
C VAL A 416 15.01 3.68 17.46
N ALA A 417 13.78 3.92 17.88
CA ALA A 417 12.79 2.88 18.10
C ALA A 417 12.01 2.64 16.80
N VAL A 418 11.77 1.38 16.46
CA VAL A 418 10.99 0.97 15.28
C VAL A 418 9.84 0.09 15.75
N ALA A 419 8.62 0.45 15.36
CA ALA A 419 7.45 -0.42 15.44
C ALA A 419 7.54 -1.45 14.31
N ASP A 420 8.11 -2.61 14.64
CA ASP A 420 8.33 -3.75 13.73
C ASP A 420 7.04 -4.57 13.68
N THR A 421 6.09 -4.07 12.89
CA THR A 421 4.65 -4.33 12.97
C THR A 421 4.32 -5.81 12.86
N TYR A 422 4.82 -6.49 11.82
CA TYR A 422 4.51 -7.90 11.60
C TYR A 422 5.33 -8.86 12.45
N ASN A 423 6.36 -8.38 13.12
CA ASN A 423 7.04 -9.12 14.17
C ASN A 423 6.41 -8.91 15.58
N GLY A 424 5.39 -8.05 15.68
CA GLY A 424 4.76 -7.73 16.96
C GLY A 424 5.76 -7.20 17.99
N ALA A 425 6.72 -6.36 17.55
CA ALA A 425 7.86 -5.96 18.37
C ALA A 425 8.17 -4.46 18.25
N VAL A 426 8.82 -3.92 19.27
CA VAL A 426 9.56 -2.65 19.18
C VAL A 426 11.04 -2.96 19.14
N ARG A 427 11.71 -2.52 18.08
CA ARG A 427 13.15 -2.70 17.90
C ARG A 427 13.88 -1.39 18.20
N ARG A 428 15.11 -1.50 18.67
CA ARG A 428 15.99 -0.36 18.95
C ARG A 428 17.23 -0.45 18.09
N TYR A 429 17.45 0.57 17.28
CA TYR A 429 18.71 0.78 16.59
C TYR A 429 19.55 1.82 17.33
N ASP A 430 20.79 1.51 17.65
CA ASP A 430 21.74 2.43 18.26
C ASP A 430 22.72 2.96 17.20
N PRO A 431 22.62 4.23 16.78
CA PRO A 431 23.51 4.81 15.79
C PRO A 431 25.00 4.84 16.22
N ALA A 432 25.29 4.82 17.53
CA ALA A 432 26.66 4.86 18.05
C ALA A 432 27.38 3.52 17.92
N THR A 433 26.65 2.42 18.05
CA THR A 433 27.22 1.05 17.97
C THR A 433 26.88 0.34 16.68
N GLY A 434 25.85 0.78 15.95
CA GLY A 434 25.32 0.11 14.78
C GLY A 434 24.57 -1.19 15.10
N ALA A 435 24.13 -1.37 16.35
CA ALA A 435 23.43 -2.58 16.80
C ALA A 435 21.90 -2.41 16.78
N VAL A 436 21.22 -3.50 16.49
CA VAL A 436 19.77 -3.64 16.63
C VAL A 436 19.48 -4.62 17.75
N THR A 437 18.56 -4.24 18.65
CA THR A 437 18.04 -5.08 19.74
C THR A 437 16.51 -4.99 19.78
N THR A 438 15.87 -5.94 20.43
CA THR A 438 14.42 -5.93 20.66
C THR A 438 14.15 -5.35 22.06
N LEU A 439 13.32 -4.30 22.14
CA LEU A 439 12.90 -3.65 23.39
C LEU A 439 11.63 -4.26 24.00
N ALA A 440 10.69 -4.67 23.15
CA ALA A 440 9.43 -5.29 23.55
C ALA A 440 8.96 -6.24 22.45
N SER A 441 8.24 -7.31 22.85
CA SER A 441 7.67 -8.32 21.94
C SER A 441 6.26 -8.71 22.37
N GLY A 442 5.53 -9.44 21.52
CA GLY A 442 4.17 -9.91 21.80
C GLY A 442 3.14 -8.78 21.73
N LEU A 443 3.45 -7.74 20.95
CA LEU A 443 2.53 -6.64 20.67
C LEU A 443 1.63 -6.99 19.48
N ALA A 444 0.41 -6.47 19.48
CA ALA A 444 -0.57 -6.73 18.44
C ALA A 444 -0.46 -5.68 17.32
N GLU A 445 0.35 -5.98 16.30
CA GLU A 445 0.62 -5.10 15.16
C GLU A 445 0.96 -3.65 15.60
N PRO A 446 2.11 -3.42 16.25
CA PRO A 446 2.51 -2.07 16.61
C PRO A 446 2.67 -1.22 15.34
N SER A 447 1.83 -0.19 15.21
CA SER A 447 1.79 0.69 14.03
C SER A 447 2.56 1.99 14.24
N ASP A 448 2.83 2.34 15.51
CA ASP A 448 3.61 3.52 15.84
C ASP A 448 4.33 3.39 17.18
N VAL A 449 5.40 4.17 17.34
CA VAL A 449 6.16 4.29 18.58
C VAL A 449 6.58 5.74 18.79
N ILE A 450 6.13 6.33 19.89
CA ILE A 450 6.42 7.71 20.25
C ILE A 450 7.01 7.82 21.66
N VAL A 451 7.61 8.95 21.95
CA VAL A 451 8.02 9.31 23.31
C VAL A 451 7.08 10.40 23.85
N ALA A 452 6.39 10.09 24.92
CA ALA A 452 5.48 11.01 25.57
C ALA A 452 5.70 10.98 27.08
N GLY A 453 5.82 12.15 27.74
CA GLY A 453 6.08 12.25 29.18
C GLY A 453 7.33 11.49 29.64
N GLY A 454 8.35 11.33 28.80
CA GLY A 454 9.57 10.57 29.10
C GLY A 454 9.42 9.05 29.04
N ARG A 455 8.28 8.55 28.55
CA ARG A 455 8.00 7.11 28.37
C ARG A 455 7.82 6.79 26.89
N VAL A 456 8.20 5.59 26.51
CA VAL A 456 7.87 5.04 25.20
C VAL A 456 6.41 4.59 25.21
N VAL A 457 5.65 5.05 24.23
CA VAL A 457 4.24 4.69 24.03
C VAL A 457 4.13 4.06 22.64
N VAL A 458 3.45 2.93 22.58
CA VAL A 458 3.27 2.14 21.37
C VAL A 458 1.78 2.10 21.03
N VAL A 459 1.46 2.31 19.76
CA VAL A 459 0.12 2.09 19.22
C VAL A 459 0.01 0.63 18.82
N GLU A 460 -0.78 -0.17 19.55
CA GLU A 460 -1.13 -1.55 19.18
C GLU A 460 -2.42 -1.55 18.34
N SER A 461 -2.25 -1.48 17.02
CA SER A 461 -3.37 -1.31 16.10
C SER A 461 -4.38 -2.46 16.18
N ALA A 462 -3.94 -3.70 16.10
CA ALA A 462 -4.82 -4.87 16.18
C ALA A 462 -5.39 -5.14 17.57
N ALA A 463 -4.82 -4.53 18.64
CA ALA A 463 -5.40 -4.57 19.98
C ALA A 463 -6.26 -3.32 20.29
N HIS A 464 -6.45 -2.40 19.35
CA HIS A 464 -7.28 -1.19 19.48
C HIS A 464 -6.89 -0.27 20.65
N ARG A 465 -5.60 -0.16 20.97
CA ARG A 465 -5.13 0.56 22.16
C ARG A 465 -3.74 1.17 21.99
N LEU A 466 -3.39 2.01 22.97
CA LEU A 466 -2.03 2.45 23.21
C LEU A 466 -1.51 1.80 24.49
N VAL A 467 -0.23 1.46 24.50
CA VAL A 467 0.44 0.88 25.68
C VAL A 467 1.79 1.57 25.92
N ALA A 468 2.22 1.59 27.19
CA ALA A 468 3.60 1.91 27.54
C ALA A 468 4.22 0.60 28.07
N PRO A 469 4.86 -0.19 27.20
CA PRO A 469 5.36 -1.50 27.56
C PRO A 469 6.54 -1.39 28.54
N ASP A 470 6.74 -2.43 29.34
CA ASP A 470 7.99 -2.60 30.09
C ASP A 470 9.10 -2.92 29.07
N LEU A 471 10.07 -2.02 28.98
CA LEU A 471 11.18 -2.15 28.05
C LEU A 471 12.29 -2.98 28.66
N ALA A 472 12.70 -4.03 27.97
CA ALA A 472 13.84 -4.86 28.37
C ALA A 472 14.61 -5.26 27.10
N GLU A 473 15.85 -4.79 26.99
CA GLU A 473 16.67 -5.17 25.84
C GLU A 473 16.94 -6.67 25.81
N ALA A 474 16.65 -7.28 24.70
CA ALA A 474 16.92 -8.69 24.43
C ALA A 474 17.58 -8.82 23.05
N ALA A 475 18.30 -9.90 22.82
CA ALA A 475 18.75 -10.30 21.49
C ALA A 475 17.85 -11.43 21.00
N VAL A 476 17.19 -11.22 19.89
CA VAL A 476 16.26 -12.18 19.27
C VAL A 476 16.83 -12.67 17.95
N ASP A 477 16.73 -13.98 17.70
CA ASP A 477 16.94 -14.60 16.40
C ASP A 477 15.71 -15.46 16.10
N GLY A 478 14.70 -14.84 15.47
CA GLY A 478 13.45 -15.47 15.03
C GLY A 478 13.53 -16.05 13.62
N GLY A 479 14.71 -16.00 13.01
CA GLY A 479 14.96 -16.53 11.69
C GLY A 479 14.82 -15.52 10.55
N HIS A 480 15.30 -15.93 9.40
CA HIS A 480 15.23 -15.23 8.12
C HIS A 480 14.13 -15.86 7.27
N HIS A 481 13.23 -15.04 6.74
CA HIS A 481 12.18 -15.45 5.84
C HIS A 481 12.36 -14.81 4.47
N ARG A 482 11.93 -15.51 3.46
CA ARG A 482 11.91 -15.00 2.09
C ARG A 482 10.63 -15.43 1.39
N VAL A 483 9.99 -14.49 0.70
CA VAL A 483 8.79 -14.79 -0.06
C VAL A 483 9.09 -15.82 -1.16
N THR A 484 8.41 -16.97 -1.12
CA THR A 484 8.57 -18.02 -2.11
C THR A 484 7.48 -17.92 -3.15
N ARG A 485 7.79 -17.42 -4.34
CA ARG A 485 6.92 -17.40 -5.52
C ARG A 485 7.50 -18.28 -6.61
N LYS A 486 6.64 -18.82 -7.50
CA LYS A 486 7.10 -19.59 -8.66
C LYS A 486 8.02 -18.74 -9.51
N ARG A 487 9.26 -19.21 -9.69
CA ARG A 487 10.30 -18.48 -10.38
C ARG A 487 10.31 -18.82 -11.86
N THR A 488 10.65 -17.83 -12.68
CA THR A 488 10.79 -18.00 -14.13
C THR A 488 12.28 -18.24 -14.45
N ALA A 489 12.60 -19.38 -15.04
CA ALA A 489 13.96 -19.68 -15.48
C ALA A 489 14.33 -18.82 -16.70
N VAL A 490 15.37 -17.99 -16.57
CA VAL A 490 15.90 -17.11 -17.62
C VAL A 490 17.37 -17.36 -17.86
N ALA A 491 17.84 -17.18 -19.09
CA ALA A 491 19.26 -17.37 -19.41
C ALA A 491 20.11 -16.16 -18.98
N PRO A 492 21.36 -16.34 -18.54
CA PRO A 492 22.28 -15.25 -18.28
C PRO A 492 22.60 -14.43 -19.54
N GLY A 493 23.01 -13.18 -19.37
CA GLY A 493 23.31 -12.24 -20.43
C GLY A 493 22.05 -11.58 -21.01
N ARG A 494 21.94 -11.47 -22.34
CA ARG A 494 20.81 -10.78 -22.99
C ARG A 494 19.50 -11.51 -22.82
N LEU A 495 18.49 -10.75 -22.37
CA LEU A 495 17.09 -11.16 -22.24
C LEU A 495 16.20 -10.16 -22.97
N SER A 496 15.38 -10.62 -23.91
CA SER A 496 14.36 -9.80 -24.56
C SER A 496 13.14 -9.70 -23.64
N LEU A 497 12.87 -8.51 -23.14
CA LEU A 497 11.63 -8.19 -22.43
C LEU A 497 10.58 -7.71 -23.45
N GLU A 498 9.51 -8.47 -23.63
CA GLU A 498 8.45 -8.21 -24.58
C GLU A 498 7.15 -7.89 -23.85
N VAL A 499 6.74 -6.61 -23.83
CA VAL A 499 5.43 -6.20 -23.33
C VAL A 499 4.46 -6.24 -24.49
N LEU A 500 3.49 -7.13 -24.44
CA LEU A 500 2.47 -7.30 -25.47
C LEU A 500 1.29 -6.38 -25.14
N PHE A 501 0.99 -5.41 -26.00
CA PHE A 501 -0.11 -4.48 -25.86
C PHE A 501 -0.93 -4.39 -27.13
N THR A 502 -2.25 -4.41 -26.99
CA THR A 502 -3.20 -4.16 -28.09
C THR A 502 -4.23 -3.16 -27.57
N PRO A 503 -4.41 -1.98 -28.21
CA PRO A 503 -5.47 -1.05 -27.85
C PRO A 503 -6.84 -1.72 -27.87
N ALA A 504 -7.76 -1.26 -27.02
CA ALA A 504 -9.15 -1.70 -27.04
C ALA A 504 -9.82 -1.42 -28.39
N ALA A 505 -10.89 -2.15 -28.69
CA ALA A 505 -11.63 -1.94 -29.95
C ALA A 505 -12.14 -0.48 -30.04
N GLY A 506 -11.82 0.18 -31.14
CA GLY A 506 -12.17 1.60 -31.36
C GLY A 506 -11.15 2.59 -30.78
N GLN A 507 -10.06 2.14 -30.19
CA GLN A 507 -8.98 2.98 -29.69
C GLN A 507 -7.71 2.88 -30.53
N LYS A 508 -6.87 3.90 -30.45
CA LYS A 508 -5.54 3.97 -31.05
C LYS A 508 -4.54 4.59 -30.08
N LEU A 509 -3.25 4.25 -30.22
CA LEU A 509 -2.18 4.91 -29.48
C LEU A 509 -2.20 6.42 -29.73
N ASP A 510 -2.10 7.20 -28.67
CA ASP A 510 -2.07 8.66 -28.75
C ASP A 510 -0.63 9.18 -28.78
N HIS A 511 -0.22 9.75 -29.88
CA HIS A 511 1.08 10.36 -30.08
C HIS A 511 1.07 11.90 -29.94
N SER A 512 -0.03 12.50 -29.49
CA SER A 512 -0.22 13.95 -29.47
C SER A 512 0.71 14.65 -28.47
N PHE A 513 1.11 13.94 -27.41
CA PHE A 513 1.94 14.49 -26.30
C PHE A 513 3.29 13.76 -26.14
N GLY A 514 3.78 13.13 -27.19
CA GLY A 514 5.05 12.39 -27.16
C GLY A 514 4.88 10.89 -27.36
N SER A 515 5.76 10.07 -26.75
CA SER A 515 5.61 8.61 -26.82
C SER A 515 4.42 8.15 -25.99
N PRO A 516 3.45 7.44 -26.59
CA PRO A 516 2.30 6.91 -25.84
C PRO A 516 2.67 5.69 -24.97
N ILE A 517 3.91 5.24 -25.01
CA ILE A 517 4.38 4.04 -24.33
C ILE A 517 5.53 4.39 -23.39
N ALA A 518 5.47 3.86 -22.18
CA ALA A 518 6.59 3.86 -21.27
C ALA A 518 6.73 2.48 -20.63
N VAL A 519 7.96 1.95 -20.61
CA VAL A 519 8.30 0.70 -19.91
C VAL A 519 9.48 0.98 -19.00
N THR A 520 9.28 0.87 -17.69
CA THR A 520 10.34 1.00 -16.69
C THR A 520 10.76 -0.40 -16.22
N VAL A 521 12.05 -0.64 -16.13
CA VAL A 521 12.62 -1.91 -15.65
C VAL A 521 13.57 -1.63 -14.51
N SER A 522 13.40 -2.36 -13.43
CA SER A 522 14.34 -2.43 -12.31
C SER A 522 14.48 -3.88 -11.83
N ALA A 523 15.34 -4.12 -10.87
CA ALA A 523 15.53 -5.45 -10.31
C ALA A 523 15.86 -5.39 -8.83
N ASP A 524 15.51 -6.45 -8.14
CA ASP A 524 15.92 -6.73 -6.78
C ASP A 524 16.59 -8.13 -6.71
N PRO A 525 17.88 -8.23 -6.35
CA PRO A 525 18.78 -7.10 -6.08
C PRO A 525 19.13 -6.32 -7.37
N PRO A 526 19.43 -5.01 -7.27
CA PRO A 526 19.74 -4.17 -8.44
C PRO A 526 20.88 -4.71 -9.31
N GLN A 527 21.80 -5.45 -8.71
CA GLN A 527 22.94 -6.10 -9.39
C GLN A 527 22.51 -7.21 -10.36
N LEU A 528 21.25 -7.66 -10.31
CA LEU A 528 20.73 -8.63 -11.29
C LEU A 528 20.75 -8.07 -12.71
N LEU A 529 20.62 -6.74 -12.87
CA LEU A 529 20.69 -6.06 -14.16
C LEU A 529 22.10 -5.47 -14.39
N ALA A 530 22.84 -6.01 -15.35
CA ALA A 530 24.07 -5.39 -15.84
C ALA A 530 23.76 -4.16 -16.71
N SER A 531 22.67 -4.19 -17.49
CA SER A 531 22.21 -3.06 -18.28
C SER A 531 20.70 -3.16 -18.58
N GLY A 532 20.09 -2.04 -19.07
CA GLY A 532 18.70 -2.01 -19.47
C GLY A 532 17.72 -1.59 -18.36
N ALA A 533 18.21 -1.28 -17.15
CA ALA A 533 17.40 -0.65 -16.10
C ALA A 533 16.92 0.75 -16.50
N GLY A 534 15.83 1.22 -15.85
CA GLY A 534 15.26 2.54 -16.05
C GLY A 534 14.13 2.56 -17.07
N ARG A 535 13.65 3.79 -17.39
CA ARG A 535 12.51 4.05 -18.29
C ARG A 535 12.94 4.01 -19.76
N GLY A 536 12.12 3.40 -20.59
CA GLY A 536 12.22 3.41 -22.06
C GLY A 536 10.84 3.56 -22.71
N GLU A 537 10.80 3.84 -24.00
CA GLU A 537 9.59 4.15 -24.77
C GLU A 537 9.20 3.04 -25.75
N ALA A 538 9.76 1.85 -25.60
CA ALA A 538 9.50 0.71 -26.46
C ALA A 538 8.87 -0.46 -25.68
N LEU A 539 7.89 -1.13 -26.27
CA LEU A 539 7.28 -2.33 -25.72
C LEU A 539 8.21 -3.55 -25.73
N VAL A 540 9.23 -3.55 -26.56
CA VAL A 540 10.28 -4.57 -26.58
C VAL A 540 11.59 -3.91 -26.16
N ARG A 541 12.21 -4.45 -25.11
CA ARG A 541 13.45 -3.93 -24.56
C ARG A 541 14.47 -5.07 -24.40
N GLU A 542 15.69 -4.80 -24.80
CA GLU A 542 16.82 -5.68 -24.46
C GLU A 542 17.36 -5.26 -23.08
N ILE A 543 17.40 -6.20 -22.16
CA ILE A 543 18.03 -6.06 -20.86
C ILE A 543 19.16 -7.10 -20.74
N GLU A 544 20.12 -6.84 -19.91
CA GLU A 544 21.25 -7.74 -19.69
C GLU A 544 21.30 -8.18 -18.23
N LEU A 545 21.18 -9.47 -18.00
CA LEU A 545 21.33 -10.07 -16.68
C LEU A 545 22.81 -10.23 -16.35
N ALA A 546 23.19 -9.86 -15.12
CA ALA A 546 24.58 -9.89 -14.68
C ALA A 546 25.07 -11.32 -14.50
N ASP A 547 26.32 -11.56 -14.85
CA ASP A 547 27.00 -12.82 -14.56
C ASP A 547 27.20 -13.00 -13.04
N GLY A 548 26.95 -14.21 -12.56
CA GLY A 548 27.22 -14.60 -11.16
C GLY A 548 26.07 -14.25 -10.18
N VAL A 549 24.99 -13.63 -10.62
CA VAL A 549 23.76 -13.44 -9.84
C VAL A 549 22.81 -14.60 -10.13
N ALA A 550 22.50 -15.41 -9.12
CA ALA A 550 21.71 -16.64 -9.29
C ALA A 550 20.23 -16.36 -9.63
N GLY A 551 19.73 -15.15 -9.34
CA GLY A 551 18.35 -14.74 -9.59
C GLY A 551 17.95 -13.56 -8.72
N GLY A 552 16.66 -13.21 -8.79
CA GLY A 552 16.08 -12.06 -8.10
C GLY A 552 14.64 -11.85 -8.55
N VAL A 553 14.19 -10.60 -8.49
CA VAL A 553 12.90 -10.17 -9.04
C VAL A 553 13.15 -9.09 -10.08
N LEU A 554 12.58 -9.25 -11.27
CA LEU A 554 12.52 -8.19 -12.27
C LEU A 554 11.22 -7.42 -12.05
N GLN A 555 11.32 -6.14 -11.71
CA GLN A 555 10.20 -5.23 -11.64
C GLN A 555 10.02 -4.56 -13.00
N VAL A 556 8.83 -4.67 -13.55
CA VAL A 556 8.48 -4.08 -14.85
C VAL A 556 7.20 -3.29 -14.71
N VAL A 557 7.25 -2.00 -14.99
CA VAL A 557 6.08 -1.12 -15.06
C VAL A 557 5.88 -0.73 -16.51
N ALA A 558 4.73 -1.03 -17.08
CA ALA A 558 4.40 -0.59 -18.44
C ALA A 558 3.16 0.31 -18.45
N GLN A 559 3.21 1.33 -19.29
CA GLN A 559 2.12 2.27 -19.52
C GLN A 559 1.88 2.43 -21.01
N ALA A 560 0.61 2.57 -21.40
CA ALA A 560 0.20 2.90 -22.75
C ALA A 560 -0.95 3.91 -22.74
N ALA A 561 -0.81 5.03 -23.47
CA ALA A 561 -1.86 6.01 -23.68
C ALA A 561 -2.58 5.73 -24.98
N THR A 562 -3.91 5.62 -24.93
CA THR A 562 -4.78 5.44 -26.09
C THR A 562 -5.88 6.48 -26.11
N CYS A 563 -6.38 6.83 -27.30
CA CYS A 563 -7.56 7.68 -27.43
C CYS A 563 -8.56 7.06 -28.42
N ASP A 564 -9.82 7.43 -28.27
CA ASP A 564 -10.89 6.99 -29.19
C ASP A 564 -10.55 7.36 -30.64
N ALA A 565 -10.66 6.40 -31.55
CA ALA A 565 -10.14 6.55 -32.91
C ALA A 565 -11.00 7.46 -33.80
N GLU A 566 -12.33 7.53 -33.55
CA GLU A 566 -13.32 8.14 -34.46
C GLU A 566 -14.17 9.24 -33.77
N ALA A 567 -13.90 9.59 -32.51
CA ALA A 567 -14.68 10.61 -31.78
C ALA A 567 -14.25 12.04 -32.17
N GLU A 568 -15.20 12.95 -32.31
CA GLU A 568 -14.97 14.39 -32.59
C GLU A 568 -14.24 15.07 -31.41
N HIS A 569 -14.47 14.55 -30.18
CA HIS A 569 -13.73 14.88 -28.96
C HIS A 569 -13.29 13.56 -28.31
N PRO A 570 -12.09 13.03 -28.69
CA PRO A 570 -11.65 11.72 -28.21
C PRO A 570 -11.36 11.74 -26.72
N ALA A 571 -11.93 10.81 -25.97
CA ALA A 571 -11.47 10.50 -24.63
C ALA A 571 -10.14 9.76 -24.73
N CYS A 572 -9.20 10.10 -23.86
CA CYS A 572 -7.91 9.45 -23.77
C CYS A 572 -7.84 8.58 -22.52
N HIS A 573 -7.28 7.39 -22.66
CA HIS A 573 -7.19 6.37 -21.64
C HIS A 573 -5.72 6.05 -21.37
N LEU A 574 -5.34 5.95 -20.11
CA LEU A 574 -4.02 5.50 -19.69
C LEU A 574 -4.13 4.09 -19.11
N THR A 575 -3.53 3.13 -19.79
CA THR A 575 -3.37 1.77 -19.29
C THR A 575 -2.02 1.66 -18.59
N ARG A 576 -1.99 1.21 -17.33
CA ARG A 576 -0.75 0.96 -16.57
C ARG A 576 -0.83 -0.44 -15.95
N GLN A 577 0.31 -1.13 -15.92
CA GLN A 577 0.42 -2.42 -15.26
C GLN A 577 1.83 -2.63 -14.72
N ASP A 578 1.93 -3.19 -13.51
CA ASP A 578 3.15 -3.50 -12.80
C ASP A 578 3.31 -5.01 -12.66
N TRP A 579 4.53 -5.52 -12.82
CA TRP A 579 4.86 -6.93 -12.60
C TRP A 579 6.14 -7.04 -11.77
N GLY A 580 6.09 -7.78 -10.68
CA GLY A 580 7.25 -8.29 -9.99
C GLY A 580 7.48 -9.76 -10.40
N VAL A 581 8.41 -10.03 -11.31
CA VAL A 581 8.65 -11.37 -11.86
C VAL A 581 9.86 -12.00 -11.19
N PRO A 582 9.69 -13.01 -10.29
CA PRO A 582 10.81 -13.76 -9.75
C PRO A 582 11.50 -14.55 -10.85
N VAL A 583 12.84 -14.42 -10.94
CA VAL A 583 13.64 -15.11 -11.95
C VAL A 583 14.78 -15.90 -11.34
N ASP A 584 15.03 -17.09 -11.89
CA ASP A 584 16.27 -17.84 -11.69
C ASP A 584 17.14 -17.73 -12.93
N VAL A 585 18.38 -17.31 -12.76
CA VAL A 585 19.34 -17.20 -13.86
C VAL A 585 20.04 -18.55 -14.03
N VAL A 586 19.62 -19.29 -15.06
CA VAL A 586 20.11 -20.65 -15.36
C VAL A 586 20.50 -20.76 -16.83
N ALA A 587 21.50 -21.58 -17.13
CA ALA A 587 22.10 -21.64 -18.46
C ALA A 587 21.12 -22.04 -19.58
N ASP A 588 20.14 -22.88 -19.28
CA ASP A 588 19.09 -23.37 -20.18
C ASP A 588 17.76 -22.61 -20.07
N GLY A 589 17.76 -21.45 -19.36
CA GLY A 589 16.59 -20.61 -19.18
C GLY A 589 16.14 -19.92 -20.46
N ALA A 590 14.93 -19.31 -20.40
CA ALA A 590 14.37 -18.55 -21.50
C ALA A 590 15.22 -17.30 -21.83
N ARG A 591 15.28 -16.93 -23.12
CA ARG A 591 15.93 -15.70 -23.59
C ARG A 591 14.93 -14.59 -23.91
N ALA A 592 13.66 -14.81 -23.65
CA ALA A 592 12.60 -13.83 -23.75
C ALA A 592 11.64 -13.97 -22.57
N LEU A 593 11.24 -12.82 -22.01
CA LEU A 593 10.23 -12.71 -20.98
C LEU A 593 9.05 -11.91 -21.58
N ARG A 594 7.88 -12.56 -21.63
CA ARG A 594 6.66 -11.96 -22.19
C ARG A 594 5.69 -11.58 -21.10
N LEU A 595 5.27 -10.32 -21.11
CA LEU A 595 4.26 -9.75 -20.23
C LEU A 595 3.13 -9.16 -21.08
N VAL A 596 1.89 -9.27 -20.62
CA VAL A 596 0.73 -8.79 -21.39
C VAL A 596 0.17 -7.57 -20.68
N LEU A 597 0.35 -6.39 -21.28
CA LEU A 597 -0.33 -5.15 -20.87
C LEU A 597 -1.73 -5.18 -21.48
N ARG A 598 -2.75 -5.24 -20.64
CA ARG A 598 -4.14 -5.35 -21.08
C ARG A 598 -4.80 -3.97 -21.03
N SER A 599 -5.41 -3.57 -22.13
CA SER A 599 -6.25 -2.35 -22.28
C SER A 599 -7.65 -2.59 -21.77
#